data_3ef56c965f6581bb2030a6b012a6f374
#
_entry.id   3ef56c965f6581bb2030a6b012a6f374
#
_cell.length_a   1.000
_cell.length_b   1.000
_cell.length_c   1.000
_cell.angle_alpha   90.00
_cell.angle_beta   90.00
_cell.angle_gamma   90.00
#
_symmetry.space_group_name_H-M   'P 1'
#
loop_
_entity.id
_entity.type
_entity.pdbx_description
1 polymer ?
#
loop_
_entity_poly.entity_id
_entity_poly.type
_entity_poly.pdbx_seq_one_letter_code
_entity_poly.pdbx_strand_id
1 'polypeptide(L)'
;KKLNPYDYVIDGFHKANDTPWKDYKFTEKELVWLSEIARKNTLILDVFARPYALLDLKTTTNFDGVIMSYQNSKVSQELSAQLIFGARSAKGKLPVSLGSRFPIHTQIKTQALGRLTYGTPESVGLSTVKLKKIDSIVTTGLH
;
A
#
# COMPACT_ATOMS: atom_id res chain seq x y z
N LYS A 1 -4.40 -17.87 -7.14
CA LYS A 1 -4.75 -18.85 -6.08
C LYS A 1 -3.97 -18.61 -4.77
N LYS A 2 -2.70 -18.20 -4.80
CA LYS A 2 -1.87 -18.02 -3.59
C LYS A 2 -2.27 -16.80 -2.73
N LEU A 3 -2.92 -15.78 -3.30
CA LEU A 3 -3.31 -14.55 -2.58
C LEU A 3 -4.73 -14.58 -2.02
N ASN A 4 -5.53 -15.59 -2.35
CA ASN A 4 -6.92 -15.70 -1.89
C ASN A 4 -7.13 -15.68 -0.36
N PRO A 5 -6.18 -16.15 0.48
CA PRO A 5 -6.36 -16.10 1.93
C PRO A 5 -6.05 -14.73 2.56
N TYR A 6 -5.63 -13.75 1.78
CA TYR A 6 -5.28 -12.41 2.28
C TYR A 6 -6.37 -11.40 1.94
N ASP A 7 -6.81 -10.63 2.92
CA ASP A 7 -7.78 -9.55 2.72
C ASP A 7 -7.12 -8.35 2.05
N TYR A 8 -5.89 -8.05 2.43
CA TYR A 8 -5.12 -6.91 1.92
C TYR A 8 -3.90 -7.37 1.14
N VAL A 9 -3.67 -6.73 0.01
CA VAL A 9 -2.47 -6.91 -0.82
C VAL A 9 -1.85 -5.54 -1.07
N ILE A 10 -0.59 -5.39 -0.73
CA ILE A 10 0.22 -4.23 -1.09
C ILE A 10 1.12 -4.67 -2.24
N ASP A 11 0.96 -4.05 -3.40
CA ASP A 11 1.76 -4.32 -4.58
C ASP A 11 2.71 -3.16 -4.87
N GLY A 12 4.00 -3.44 -4.89
CA GLY A 12 5.05 -2.47 -5.22
C GLY A 12 5.45 -2.56 -6.68
N PHE A 13 5.09 -1.57 -7.48
CA PHE A 13 5.52 -1.47 -8.87
C PHE A 13 6.85 -0.70 -8.96
N HIS A 14 7.92 -1.41 -9.29
CA HIS A 14 9.27 -0.88 -9.31
C HIS A 14 9.84 -0.83 -10.74
N LYS A 15 10.23 0.36 -11.19
CA LYS A 15 10.96 0.55 -12.45
C LYS A 15 12.18 1.43 -12.22
N ALA A 16 13.21 1.20 -13.02
CA ALA A 16 14.39 2.06 -13.00
C ALA A 16 14.03 3.47 -13.50
N ASN A 17 14.54 4.48 -12.82
CA ASN A 17 14.33 5.90 -13.18
C ASN A 17 15.63 6.68 -13.24
N ASP A 18 16.76 5.96 -13.28
CA ASP A 18 18.12 6.47 -13.36
C ASP A 18 18.47 7.05 -14.75
N THR A 19 17.76 6.63 -15.78
CA THR A 19 17.94 7.15 -17.16
C THR A 19 16.60 7.46 -17.83
N PRO A 20 16.56 8.48 -18.73
CA PRO A 20 15.32 8.86 -19.42
C PRO A 20 14.78 7.79 -20.40
N TRP A 21 15.65 6.93 -20.88
CA TRP A 21 15.35 5.93 -21.92
C TRP A 21 14.83 4.60 -21.37
N LYS A 22 15.03 4.31 -20.10
CA LYS A 22 14.51 3.06 -19.51
C LYS A 22 12.99 3.08 -19.45
N ASP A 23 12.41 1.94 -19.78
CA ASP A 23 10.97 1.75 -19.72
C ASP A 23 10.47 1.86 -18.28
N TYR A 24 9.45 2.70 -18.10
CA TYR A 24 8.77 2.94 -16.83
C TYR A 24 7.31 2.48 -16.87
N LYS A 25 6.85 1.95 -18.00
CA LYS A 25 5.46 1.57 -18.23
C LYS A 25 5.13 0.22 -17.62
N PHE A 26 3.85 0.02 -17.38
CA PHE A 26 3.32 -1.31 -17.08
C PHE A 26 3.34 -2.18 -18.33
N THR A 27 3.70 -3.43 -18.17
CA THR A 27 3.48 -4.44 -19.21
C THR A 27 2.02 -4.89 -19.17
N GLU A 28 1.52 -5.44 -20.27
CA GLU A 28 0.16 -6.01 -20.33
C GLU A 28 -0.05 -7.10 -19.26
N LYS A 29 0.96 -7.93 -19.03
CA LYS A 29 0.95 -8.95 -17.98
C LYS A 29 0.75 -8.35 -16.59
N GLU A 30 1.48 -7.28 -16.25
CA GLU A 30 1.36 -6.58 -14.98
C GLU A 30 -0.04 -5.97 -14.82
N LEU A 31 -0.59 -5.36 -15.86
CA LEU A 31 -1.93 -4.76 -15.85
C LEU A 31 -3.03 -5.82 -15.64
N VAL A 32 -2.94 -6.96 -16.33
CA VAL A 32 -3.88 -8.07 -16.15
C VAL A 32 -3.79 -8.61 -14.73
N TRP A 33 -2.59 -8.80 -14.22
CA TRP A 33 -2.36 -9.33 -12.89
C TRP A 33 -2.88 -8.39 -11.79
N LEU A 34 -2.61 -7.09 -11.89
CA LEU A 34 -3.17 -6.07 -11.00
C LEU A 34 -4.70 -6.10 -10.98
N SER A 35 -5.32 -6.18 -12.16
CA SER A 35 -6.78 -6.25 -12.28
C SER A 35 -7.36 -7.50 -11.61
N GLU A 36 -6.69 -8.65 -11.74
CA GLU A 36 -7.12 -9.90 -11.12
C GLU A 36 -6.98 -9.87 -9.58
N ILE A 37 -5.93 -9.24 -9.05
CA ILE A 37 -5.76 -9.06 -7.61
C ILE A 37 -6.83 -8.12 -7.08
N ALA A 38 -7.00 -6.95 -7.70
CA ALA A 38 -7.96 -5.93 -7.27
C ALA A 38 -9.42 -6.41 -7.26
N ARG A 39 -9.75 -7.44 -8.05
CA ARG A 39 -11.08 -8.06 -8.05
C ARG A 39 -11.34 -8.96 -6.85
N LYS A 40 -10.31 -9.43 -6.18
CA LYS A 40 -10.40 -10.48 -5.15
C LYS A 40 -9.91 -10.05 -3.78
N ASN A 41 -9.12 -8.99 -3.73
CA ASN A 41 -8.46 -8.51 -2.53
C ASN A 41 -8.56 -6.99 -2.47
N THR A 42 -8.49 -6.43 -1.28
CA THR A 42 -8.24 -4.99 -1.08
C THR A 42 -6.83 -4.69 -1.55
N LEU A 43 -6.68 -3.94 -2.67
CA LEU A 43 -5.38 -3.67 -3.29
C LEU A 43 -4.93 -2.23 -3.05
N ILE A 44 -3.73 -2.10 -2.47
CA ILE A 44 -2.98 -0.84 -2.43
C ILE A 44 -1.81 -0.97 -3.41
N LEU A 45 -1.80 -0.14 -4.45
CA LEU A 45 -0.73 -0.06 -5.43
C LEU A 45 0.24 1.05 -5.06
N ASP A 46 1.51 0.71 -4.86
CA ASP A 46 2.59 1.67 -4.61
C ASP A 46 3.54 1.73 -5.82
N VAL A 47 3.66 2.91 -6.42
CA VAL A 47 4.35 3.10 -7.70
C VAL A 47 5.69 3.80 -7.50
N PHE A 48 6.77 3.03 -7.62
CA PHE A 48 8.16 3.51 -7.61
C PHE A 48 8.67 3.66 -9.05
N ALA A 49 8.02 4.56 -9.79
CA ALA A 49 8.31 4.85 -11.19
C ALA A 49 7.96 6.31 -11.52
N ARG A 50 8.12 6.70 -12.77
CA ARG A 50 7.63 7.99 -13.24
C ARG A 50 6.12 8.05 -13.19
N PRO A 51 5.51 9.19 -12.84
CA PRO A 51 4.05 9.32 -12.70
C PRO A 51 3.29 8.97 -13.97
N TYR A 52 3.89 9.14 -15.13
CA TYR A 52 3.30 8.80 -16.43
C TYR A 52 2.99 7.30 -16.60
N ALA A 53 3.56 6.42 -15.76
CA ALA A 53 3.18 5.01 -15.70
C ALA A 53 1.68 4.84 -15.38
N LEU A 54 1.10 5.74 -14.58
CA LEU A 54 -0.32 5.67 -14.22
C LEU A 54 -1.27 5.86 -15.41
N LEU A 55 -0.78 6.38 -16.54
CA LEU A 55 -1.58 6.50 -17.78
C LEU A 55 -1.94 5.14 -18.37
N ASP A 56 -1.14 4.12 -18.13
CA ASP A 56 -1.39 2.76 -18.61
C ASP A 56 -2.51 2.05 -17.84
N LEU A 57 -2.85 2.52 -16.64
CA LEU A 57 -3.97 1.98 -15.85
C LEU A 57 -5.29 2.35 -16.51
N LYS A 58 -5.97 1.38 -17.10
CA LYS A 58 -7.28 1.60 -17.77
C LYS A 58 -8.36 2.01 -16.77
N THR A 59 -8.30 1.48 -15.56
CA THR A 59 -9.21 1.79 -14.45
C THR A 59 -8.50 1.63 -13.11
N THR A 60 -8.97 2.35 -12.11
CA THR A 60 -8.55 2.20 -10.71
C THR A 60 -9.75 1.94 -9.79
N THR A 61 -10.91 1.61 -10.37
CA THR A 61 -12.18 1.49 -9.63
C THR A 61 -12.11 0.43 -8.51
N ASN A 62 -11.34 -0.63 -8.71
CA ASN A 62 -11.19 -1.69 -7.73
C ASN A 62 -9.89 -1.56 -6.91
N PHE A 63 -9.18 -0.44 -7.02
CA PHE A 63 -8.01 -0.18 -6.19
C PHE A 63 -8.45 0.62 -4.96
N ASP A 64 -8.09 0.17 -3.79
CA ASP A 64 -8.40 0.85 -2.53
C ASP A 64 -7.47 2.02 -2.28
N GLY A 65 -6.26 1.97 -2.84
CA GLY A 65 -5.31 3.07 -2.80
C GLY A 65 -4.27 3.01 -3.90
N VAL A 66 -3.86 4.18 -4.38
CA VAL A 66 -2.71 4.34 -5.27
C VAL A 66 -1.76 5.35 -4.64
N ILE A 67 -0.54 4.92 -4.37
CA ILE A 67 0.53 5.74 -3.82
C ILE A 67 1.53 6.01 -4.95
N MET A 68 1.88 7.28 -5.15
CA MET A 68 2.90 7.68 -6.10
C MET A 68 4.20 8.00 -5.36
N SER A 69 5.10 7.03 -5.29
CA SER A 69 6.37 7.13 -4.55
C SER A 69 7.54 7.63 -5.41
N TYR A 70 7.31 7.82 -6.71
CA TYR A 70 8.19 8.42 -7.73
C TYR A 70 9.53 7.70 -7.94
N GLN A 71 10.37 7.62 -6.92
CA GLN A 71 11.74 7.12 -7.04
C GLN A 71 11.86 5.69 -6.53
N ASN A 72 12.50 4.83 -7.31
CA ASN A 72 12.84 3.48 -6.88
C ASN A 72 14.15 3.51 -6.09
N SER A 73 14.09 4.04 -4.87
CA SER A 73 15.22 4.15 -3.95
C SER A 73 14.88 3.55 -2.60
N LYS A 74 15.89 3.11 -1.85
CA LYS A 74 15.72 2.58 -0.50
C LYS A 74 14.93 3.54 0.40
N VAL A 75 15.27 4.84 0.36
CA VAL A 75 14.60 5.87 1.17
C VAL A 75 13.13 5.98 0.80
N SER A 76 12.79 6.01 -0.50
CA SER A 76 11.38 6.07 -0.93
C SER A 76 10.58 4.86 -0.48
N GLN A 77 11.16 3.66 -0.55
CA GLN A 77 10.51 2.42 -0.12
C GLN A 77 10.27 2.42 1.40
N GLU A 78 11.26 2.83 2.20
CA GLU A 78 11.13 2.94 3.66
C GLU A 78 10.09 3.99 4.06
N LEU A 79 10.04 5.13 3.38
CA LEU A 79 9.06 6.19 3.65
C LEU A 79 7.65 5.79 3.23
N SER A 80 7.52 5.08 2.12
CA SER A 80 6.23 4.57 1.66
C SER A 80 5.67 3.51 2.61
N ALA A 81 6.50 2.60 3.10
CA ALA A 81 6.08 1.65 4.13
C ALA A 81 5.56 2.38 5.37
N GLN A 82 6.27 3.41 5.85
CA GLN A 82 5.82 4.22 6.97
C GLN A 82 4.47 4.93 6.69
N LEU A 83 4.25 5.37 5.45
CA LEU A 83 2.98 5.97 5.04
C LEU A 83 1.84 4.95 5.08
N ILE A 84 2.03 3.78 4.48
CA ILE A 84 1.02 2.71 4.40
C ILE A 84 0.59 2.27 5.80
N PHE A 85 1.53 2.14 6.73
CA PHE A 85 1.25 1.74 8.11
C PHE A 85 0.94 2.92 9.04
N GLY A 86 0.69 4.11 8.51
CA GLY A 86 0.20 5.25 9.27
C GLY A 86 1.23 5.97 10.14
N ALA A 87 2.51 5.62 10.08
CA ALA A 87 3.56 6.33 10.80
C ALA A 87 3.83 7.74 10.24
N ARG A 88 3.44 7.97 8.99
CA ARG A 88 3.56 9.26 8.30
C ARG A 88 2.25 9.67 7.64
N SER A 89 2.07 10.98 7.49
CA SER A 89 0.95 11.55 6.73
C SER A 89 1.31 11.77 5.27
N ALA A 90 0.36 11.50 4.36
CA ALA A 90 0.43 11.95 2.98
C ALA A 90 0.05 13.44 2.88
N LYS A 91 0.91 14.24 2.27
CA LYS A 91 0.68 15.68 2.04
C LYS A 91 1.05 16.09 0.61
N GLY A 92 1.57 15.15 -0.19
CA GLY A 92 2.00 15.38 -1.56
C GLY A 92 0.84 15.72 -2.49
N LYS A 93 1.12 16.49 -3.52
CA LYS A 93 0.22 16.76 -4.64
C LYS A 93 0.85 16.26 -5.92
N LEU A 94 0.05 15.72 -6.82
CA LEU A 94 0.53 15.30 -8.12
C LEU A 94 1.04 16.54 -8.91
N PRO A 95 2.31 16.58 -9.34
CA PRO A 95 2.89 17.77 -9.97
C PRO A 95 2.55 17.88 -11.45
N VAL A 96 1.95 16.85 -12.05
CA VAL A 96 1.61 16.77 -13.47
C VAL A 96 0.17 16.29 -13.65
N SER A 97 -0.44 16.61 -14.77
CA SER A 97 -1.74 16.06 -15.16
C SER A 97 -1.55 14.76 -15.91
N LEU A 98 -2.28 13.73 -15.50
CA LEU A 98 -2.30 12.39 -16.12
C LEU A 98 -3.71 12.09 -16.66
N GLY A 99 -4.20 12.98 -17.48
CA GLY A 99 -5.55 12.92 -18.04
C GLY A 99 -6.63 13.30 -17.02
N SER A 100 -7.88 12.97 -17.35
CA SER A 100 -9.04 13.32 -16.50
C SER A 100 -9.09 12.55 -15.17
N ARG A 101 -8.47 11.39 -15.11
CA ARG A 101 -8.48 10.53 -13.90
C ARG A 101 -7.59 11.09 -12.79
N PHE A 102 -6.45 11.61 -13.15
CA PHE A 102 -5.49 12.21 -12.21
C PHE A 102 -5.08 13.60 -12.68
N PRO A 103 -5.95 14.61 -12.51
CA PRO A 103 -5.61 15.99 -12.84
C PRO A 103 -4.44 16.48 -11.98
N ILE A 104 -3.78 17.54 -12.45
CA ILE A 104 -2.73 18.20 -11.68
C ILE A 104 -3.25 18.60 -10.28
N HIS A 105 -2.40 18.49 -9.28
CA HIS A 105 -2.71 18.71 -7.87
C HIS A 105 -3.65 17.69 -7.21
N THR A 106 -3.97 16.58 -7.90
CA THR A 106 -4.65 15.44 -7.26
C THR A 106 -3.95 15.08 -5.97
N GLN A 107 -4.71 14.96 -4.89
CA GLN A 107 -4.21 14.73 -3.55
C GLN A 107 -5.25 14.05 -2.69
N ILE A 108 -4.80 13.07 -1.88
CA ILE A 108 -5.52 12.60 -0.69
C ILE A 108 -4.61 12.89 0.50
N LYS A 109 -5.12 13.68 1.45
CA LYS A 109 -4.40 13.96 2.68
C LYS A 109 -4.72 12.89 3.71
N THR A 110 -3.70 12.31 4.32
CA THR A 110 -3.88 11.41 5.45
C THR A 110 -3.27 12.03 6.70
N GLN A 111 -3.71 11.57 7.86
CA GLN A 111 -3.08 11.93 9.13
C GLN A 111 -2.12 10.83 9.54
N ALA A 112 -1.00 11.20 10.15
CA ALA A 112 -0.15 10.22 10.80
C ALA A 112 -0.86 9.73 12.07
N LEU A 113 -0.90 8.42 12.25
CA LEU A 113 -1.42 7.79 13.47
C LEU A 113 -0.44 7.98 14.66
N GLY A 114 0.79 8.40 14.35
CA GLY A 114 1.85 8.57 15.34
C GLY A 114 2.32 7.21 15.87
N ARG A 115 2.46 7.11 17.17
CA ARG A 115 2.82 5.86 17.84
C ARG A 115 1.58 4.98 17.97
N LEU A 116 1.76 3.66 17.82
CA LEU A 116 0.74 2.70 18.21
C LEU A 116 0.32 2.98 19.65
N THR A 117 -0.97 3.13 19.88
CA THR A 117 -1.53 3.37 21.22
C THR A 117 -1.90 2.03 21.86
N TYR A 118 -1.78 1.97 23.18
CA TYR A 118 -2.36 0.85 23.92
C TYR A 118 -3.88 0.99 23.92
N GLY A 119 -4.57 -0.11 23.67
CA GLY A 119 -6.02 -0.18 23.71
C GLY A 119 -6.49 -1.48 24.39
N THR A 120 -7.77 -1.57 24.66
CA THR A 120 -8.36 -2.83 25.14
C THR A 120 -8.43 -3.83 23.97
N PRO A 121 -8.30 -5.14 24.22
CA PRO A 121 -8.47 -6.16 23.19
C PRO A 121 -9.79 -6.03 22.44
N GLU A 122 -10.85 -5.67 23.12
CA GLU A 122 -12.19 -5.50 22.56
C GLU A 122 -12.26 -4.37 21.52
N SER A 123 -11.42 -3.34 21.66
CA SER A 123 -11.38 -2.21 20.71
C SER A 123 -10.91 -2.61 19.31
N VAL A 124 -10.25 -3.76 19.18
CA VAL A 124 -9.75 -4.33 17.92
C VAL A 124 -10.36 -5.72 17.63
N GLY A 125 -11.51 -6.03 18.23
CA GLY A 125 -12.25 -7.28 18.00
C GLY A 125 -11.65 -8.52 18.65
N LEU A 126 -10.69 -8.37 19.55
CA LEU A 126 -10.13 -9.46 20.34
C LEU A 126 -10.89 -9.59 21.67
N SER A 127 -10.81 -10.76 22.30
CA SER A 127 -11.44 -11.03 23.59
C SER A 127 -10.40 -11.16 24.69
N THR A 128 -10.47 -10.32 25.71
CA THR A 128 -9.62 -10.39 26.89
C THR A 128 -9.70 -11.78 27.55
N VAL A 129 -10.88 -12.38 27.61
CA VAL A 129 -11.07 -13.72 28.20
C VAL A 129 -10.32 -14.80 27.41
N LYS A 130 -10.32 -14.71 26.07
CA LYS A 130 -9.57 -15.64 25.22
C LYS A 130 -8.06 -15.40 25.34
N LEU A 131 -7.63 -14.15 25.44
CA LEU A 131 -6.22 -13.80 25.55
C LEU A 131 -5.59 -14.28 26.89
N LYS A 132 -6.35 -14.32 27.99
CA LYS A 132 -5.87 -14.87 29.26
C LYS A 132 -5.41 -16.33 29.18
N LYS A 133 -5.82 -17.07 28.15
CA LYS A 133 -5.29 -18.43 27.91
C LYS A 133 -3.80 -18.43 27.54
N ILE A 134 -3.28 -17.31 27.02
CA ILE A 134 -1.86 -17.17 26.71
C ILE A 134 -1.03 -17.27 28.00
N ASP A 135 -1.51 -16.65 29.08
CA ASP A 135 -0.81 -16.64 30.36
C ASP A 135 -0.63 -18.08 30.90
N SER A 136 -1.67 -18.92 30.77
CA SER A 136 -1.59 -20.31 31.19
C SER A 136 -0.65 -21.14 30.33
N ILE A 137 -0.60 -20.89 29.02
CA ILE A 137 0.33 -21.55 28.08
C ILE A 137 1.77 -21.19 28.42
N VAL A 138 2.05 -19.91 28.64
CA VAL A 138 3.39 -19.42 29.02
C VAL A 138 3.83 -20.02 30.35
N THR A 139 2.95 -20.02 31.35
CA THR A 139 3.24 -20.59 32.67
C THR A 139 3.56 -22.09 32.61
N THR A 140 2.82 -22.82 31.77
CA THR A 140 3.07 -24.28 31.57
C THR A 140 4.36 -24.58 30.80
N GLY A 141 4.76 -23.68 29.89
CA GLY A 141 5.98 -23.84 29.09
C GLY A 141 7.27 -23.41 29.81
N LEU A 142 7.17 -22.79 30.99
CA LEU A 142 8.31 -22.37 31.82
C LEU A 142 8.68 -23.42 32.91
N HIS A 143 7.92 -24.49 32.99
CA HIS A 143 8.15 -25.65 33.85
C HIS A 143 8.47 -26.88 32.99
#